data_a20aa778518dd600de6af345b9fd09a4
#
_entry.id   a20aa778518dd600de6af345b9fd09a4
#
_cell.length_a   1.000
_cell.length_b   1.000
_cell.length_c   1.000
_cell.angle_alpha   90.00
_cell.angle_beta   90.00
_cell.angle_gamma   90.00
#
_symmetry.space_group_name_H-M   'P 1'
#
loop_
_entity.id
_entity.type
_entity.pdbx_description
1 polymer ?
#
loop_
_entity_poly.entity_id
_entity_poly.type
_entity_poly.pdbx_seq_one_letter_code
_entity_poly.pdbx_strand_id
1 'polypeptide(L)'
;MITYLKINGFKSFHNFEVSFTPLTVIAGINASGKSNLFDALSLLSRLAEVDNIKKAFKEQHGEFIELFTQLDRDVYAQEIEFCVEMLVNRTIKDAWGNKAPLRYTCLRYELTIRRQTNSSGIEDLVVVAEHLENLKHLEDNWVKQIPKETLRDWRPEVKTGKKVYLICLQKQKMLCQLYLCRKMVCQAIDGASHSIIRRERC
;
A
#
# COMPACT_ATOMS: atom_id res chain seq x y z
N MET A 1 -6.66 -7.56 0.08
CA MET A 1 -5.84 -8.02 1.20
C MET A 1 -4.38 -7.69 0.88
N ILE A 2 -3.66 -7.05 1.79
CA ILE A 2 -2.21 -6.86 1.67
C ILE A 2 -1.55 -8.21 1.98
N THR A 3 -0.58 -8.59 1.15
CA THR A 3 0.19 -9.84 1.29
C THR A 3 1.65 -9.59 1.71
N TYR A 4 2.18 -8.42 1.34
CA TYR A 4 3.53 -7.99 1.72
C TYR A 4 3.57 -6.46 1.83
N LEU A 5 4.38 -5.98 2.74
CA LEU A 5 4.62 -4.56 2.95
C LEU A 5 6.12 -4.34 3.26
N LYS A 6 6.75 -3.48 2.48
CA LYS A 6 8.07 -2.94 2.76
C LYS A 6 7.95 -1.46 2.99
N ILE A 7 8.62 -0.97 4.02
CA ILE A 7 8.62 0.43 4.43
C ILE A 7 10.05 0.87 4.70
N ASN A 8 10.41 2.01 4.17
CA ASN A 8 11.68 2.66 4.47
C ASN A 8 11.45 4.15 4.73
N GLY A 9 12.12 4.71 5.72
CA GLY A 9 12.09 6.15 6.01
C GLY A 9 10.85 6.65 6.75
N PHE A 10 9.97 5.77 7.25
CA PHE A 10 8.76 6.15 7.99
C PHE A 10 8.88 5.83 9.48
N LYS A 11 8.77 6.85 10.34
CA LYS A 11 8.86 6.73 11.82
C LYS A 11 10.09 5.88 12.24
N SER A 12 9.88 4.73 12.87
CA SER A 12 10.96 3.82 13.30
C SER A 12 11.40 2.83 12.21
N PHE A 13 10.80 2.88 11.02
CA PHE A 13 11.06 1.88 9.99
C PHE A 13 12.20 2.28 9.05
N HIS A 14 13.25 1.49 9.13
CA HIS A 14 14.38 1.50 8.21
C HIS A 14 14.51 0.12 7.57
N ASN A 15 14.27 0.02 6.25
CA ASN A 15 14.25 -1.24 5.51
C ASN A 15 13.40 -2.34 6.16
N PHE A 16 12.25 -1.96 6.72
CA PHE A 16 11.34 -2.90 7.38
C PHE A 16 10.52 -3.66 6.34
N GLU A 17 10.40 -4.96 6.54
CA GLU A 17 9.61 -5.84 5.68
C GLU A 17 8.72 -6.76 6.51
N VAL A 18 7.49 -6.99 6.06
CA VAL A 18 6.55 -7.90 6.70
C VAL A 18 5.66 -8.57 5.66
N SER A 19 5.46 -9.88 5.79
CA SER A 19 4.48 -10.64 5.01
C SER A 19 3.25 -10.93 5.84
N PHE A 20 2.08 -10.81 5.21
CA PHE A 20 0.80 -11.04 5.85
C PHE A 20 0.17 -12.33 5.32
N THR A 21 -0.47 -13.06 6.20
CA THR A 21 -1.37 -14.17 5.88
C THR A 21 -2.82 -13.75 6.12
N PRO A 22 -3.83 -14.55 5.73
CA PRO A 22 -5.24 -14.22 6.01
C PRO A 22 -5.53 -13.95 7.50
N LEU A 23 -4.72 -14.52 8.38
CA LEU A 23 -4.71 -14.22 9.81
C LEU A 23 -3.26 -13.96 10.26
N THR A 24 -2.94 -12.72 10.57
CA THR A 24 -1.63 -12.31 11.08
C THR A 24 -1.80 -11.72 12.47
N VAL A 25 -1.05 -12.21 13.43
CA VAL A 25 -1.01 -11.71 14.81
C VAL A 25 0.27 -10.93 15.02
N ILE A 26 0.14 -9.67 15.45
CA ILE A 26 1.28 -8.80 15.76
C ILE A 26 1.40 -8.71 17.27
N ALA A 27 2.48 -9.28 17.81
CA ALA A 27 2.81 -9.25 19.24
C ALA A 27 4.21 -8.71 19.45
N GLY A 28 4.45 -8.12 20.61
CA GLY A 28 5.76 -7.58 20.98
C GLY A 28 5.68 -6.67 22.21
N ILE A 29 6.82 -6.34 22.77
CA ILE A 29 6.93 -5.42 23.90
C ILE A 29 6.49 -4.01 23.52
N ASN A 30 6.22 -3.16 24.53
CA ASN A 30 5.91 -1.75 24.28
C ASN A 30 7.10 -1.07 23.58
N ALA A 31 6.80 -0.07 22.75
CA ALA A 31 7.77 0.65 21.92
C ALA A 31 8.47 -0.19 20.81
N SER A 32 8.02 -1.41 20.53
CA SER A 32 8.59 -2.25 19.42
C SER A 32 8.15 -1.85 18.00
N GLY A 33 7.47 -0.72 17.83
CA GLY A 33 7.03 -0.25 16.50
C GLY A 33 5.68 -0.78 16.04
N LYS A 34 4.92 -1.54 16.86
CA LYS A 34 3.59 -2.04 16.49
C LYS A 34 2.64 -0.94 16.04
N SER A 35 2.52 0.12 16.83
CA SER A 35 1.69 1.28 16.50
C SER A 35 2.14 1.95 15.19
N ASN A 36 3.45 2.05 14.96
CA ASN A 36 3.99 2.63 13.74
C ASN A 36 3.59 1.83 12.49
N LEU A 37 3.41 0.51 12.60
CA LEU A 37 2.91 -0.31 11.50
C LEU A 37 1.43 0.01 11.18
N PHE A 38 0.61 0.20 12.21
CA PHE A 38 -0.78 0.64 12.00
C PHE A 38 -0.87 2.06 11.44
N ASP A 39 0.00 2.96 11.90
CA ASP A 39 0.10 4.32 11.35
C ASP A 39 0.53 4.30 9.87
N ALA A 40 1.46 3.42 9.49
CA ALA A 40 1.86 3.25 8.09
C ALA A 40 0.71 2.76 7.21
N LEU A 41 -0.06 1.76 7.68
CA LEU A 41 -1.25 1.27 6.99
C LEU A 41 -2.35 2.34 6.91
N SER A 42 -2.55 3.10 7.99
CA SER A 42 -3.47 4.24 8.03
C SER A 42 -3.07 5.32 7.03
N LEU A 43 -1.78 5.67 6.97
CA LEU A 43 -1.27 6.65 5.99
C LEU A 43 -1.52 6.18 4.55
N LEU A 44 -1.23 4.92 4.23
CA LEU A 44 -1.49 4.33 2.92
C LEU A 44 -2.99 4.40 2.55
N SER A 45 -3.88 4.09 3.50
CA SER A 45 -5.34 4.24 3.31
C SER A 45 -5.73 5.68 3.03
N ARG A 46 -5.23 6.63 3.83
CA ARG A 46 -5.52 8.04 3.64
C ARG A 46 -4.98 8.60 2.32
N LEU A 47 -3.78 8.21 1.92
CA LEU A 47 -3.20 8.58 0.62
C LEU A 47 -4.08 8.09 -0.54
N ALA A 48 -4.79 6.97 -0.37
CA ALA A 48 -5.70 6.45 -1.36
C ALA A 48 -7.08 7.17 -1.39
N GLU A 49 -7.51 7.74 -0.27
CA GLU A 49 -8.82 8.40 -0.13
C GLU A 49 -8.80 9.88 -0.50
N VAL A 50 -7.71 10.59 -0.18
CA VAL A 50 -7.63 12.04 -0.33
C VAL A 50 -6.89 12.46 -1.59
N ASP A 51 -7.31 13.55 -2.19
CA ASP A 51 -6.68 14.10 -3.40
C ASP A 51 -5.38 14.84 -3.13
N ASN A 52 -5.10 15.16 -1.86
CA ASN A 52 -3.93 15.94 -1.46
C ASN A 52 -3.09 15.19 -0.43
N ILE A 53 -1.84 14.90 -0.80
CA ILE A 53 -0.86 14.22 0.04
C ILE A 53 -0.65 14.91 1.40
N LYS A 54 -0.62 16.24 1.44
CA LYS A 54 -0.45 17.01 2.68
C LYS A 54 -1.60 16.77 3.65
N LYS A 55 -2.83 16.59 3.14
CA LYS A 55 -3.99 16.29 3.96
C LYS A 55 -3.86 14.91 4.61
N ALA A 56 -3.42 13.89 3.86
CA ALA A 56 -3.18 12.55 4.39
C ALA A 56 -2.16 12.56 5.53
N PHE A 57 -1.10 13.35 5.39
CA PHE A 57 -0.06 13.48 6.41
C PHE A 57 -0.52 14.25 7.65
N LYS A 58 -1.31 15.32 7.49
CA LYS A 58 -1.86 16.09 8.62
C LYS A 58 -2.82 15.30 9.51
N GLU A 59 -3.45 14.29 8.96
CA GLU A 59 -4.39 13.42 9.70
C GLU A 59 -3.67 12.31 10.48
N GLN A 60 -2.34 12.20 10.37
CA GLN A 60 -1.53 11.25 11.13
C GLN A 60 -1.19 11.78 12.53
N HIS A 61 -0.90 10.86 13.44
CA HIS A 61 -0.42 11.21 14.79
C HIS A 61 1.03 11.70 14.75
N GLY A 62 1.29 12.82 15.39
CA GLY A 62 2.59 13.46 15.49
C GLY A 62 2.76 14.65 14.54
N GLU A 63 3.88 15.33 14.68
CA GLU A 63 4.24 16.41 13.79
C GLU A 63 4.71 15.87 12.43
N PHE A 64 4.60 16.68 11.41
CA PHE A 64 4.96 16.33 10.03
C PHE A 64 6.36 15.71 9.92
N ILE A 65 7.36 16.28 10.60
CA ILE A 65 8.74 15.80 10.58
C ILE A 65 8.90 14.43 11.25
N GLU A 66 8.11 14.16 12.29
CA GLU A 66 8.15 12.90 13.05
C GLU A 66 7.64 11.70 12.28
N LEU A 67 6.98 11.92 11.13
CA LEU A 67 6.59 10.84 10.23
C LEU A 67 7.77 10.30 9.42
N PHE A 68 8.87 11.07 9.33
CA PHE A 68 10.11 10.62 8.70
C PHE A 68 11.03 9.97 9.74
N THR A 69 11.75 8.92 9.34
CA THR A 69 12.68 8.23 10.24
C THR A 69 13.78 9.18 10.69
N GLN A 70 13.95 9.31 12.00
CA GLN A 70 15.09 10.01 12.57
C GLN A 70 16.34 9.15 12.41
N LEU A 71 17.33 9.65 11.68
CA LEU A 71 18.59 8.96 11.39
C LEU A 71 19.67 9.31 12.40
N ASP A 72 19.67 10.55 12.89
CA ASP A 72 20.57 11.06 13.90
C ASP A 72 19.90 12.25 14.61
N ARG A 73 20.58 12.86 15.58
CA ARG A 73 20.11 14.05 16.28
C ARG A 73 19.78 15.15 15.25
N ASP A 74 18.49 15.53 15.18
CA ASP A 74 17.96 16.55 14.27
C ASP A 74 18.11 16.23 12.77
N VAL A 75 18.49 14.98 12.42
CA VAL A 75 18.60 14.50 11.03
C VAL A 75 17.51 13.48 10.75
N TYR A 76 16.65 13.79 9.80
CA TYR A 76 15.55 12.92 9.39
C TYR A 76 15.71 12.46 7.95
N ALA A 77 15.16 11.30 7.65
CA ALA A 77 15.08 10.79 6.28
C ALA A 77 14.41 11.82 5.35
N GLN A 78 14.90 11.91 4.13
CA GLN A 78 14.33 12.82 3.11
C GLN A 78 13.15 12.19 2.38
N GLU A 79 13.07 10.86 2.37
CA GLU A 79 12.08 10.11 1.63
C GLU A 79 11.43 9.06 2.50
N ILE A 80 10.16 8.78 2.18
CA ILE A 80 9.42 7.62 2.65
C ILE A 80 9.12 6.76 1.43
N GLU A 81 9.48 5.50 1.51
CA GLU A 81 9.25 4.51 0.46
C GLU A 81 8.30 3.43 0.97
N PHE A 82 7.30 3.14 0.18
CA PHE A 82 6.39 2.01 0.37
C PHE A 82 6.45 1.08 -0.82
N CYS A 83 6.52 -0.22 -0.56
CA CYS A 83 6.24 -1.26 -1.54
C CYS A 83 5.18 -2.19 -0.95
N VAL A 84 4.04 -2.27 -1.60
CA VAL A 84 2.87 -3.02 -1.12
C VAL A 84 2.49 -4.05 -2.15
N GLU A 85 2.52 -5.33 -1.77
CA GLU A 85 1.92 -6.38 -2.59
C GLU A 85 0.52 -6.69 -2.06
N MET A 86 -0.41 -6.84 -2.97
CA MET A 86 -1.82 -6.99 -2.60
C MET A 86 -2.56 -7.95 -3.50
N LEU A 87 -3.50 -8.67 -2.89
CA LEU A 87 -4.51 -9.45 -3.58
C LEU A 87 -5.81 -8.64 -3.62
N VAL A 88 -6.28 -8.33 -4.81
CA VAL A 88 -7.49 -7.54 -5.05
C VAL A 88 -8.59 -8.40 -5.66
N ASN A 89 -9.83 -7.93 -5.55
CA ASN A 89 -10.99 -8.61 -6.12
C ASN A 89 -10.90 -8.63 -7.66
N ARG A 90 -11.37 -9.71 -8.28
CA ARG A 90 -11.45 -9.84 -9.73
C ARG A 90 -12.28 -8.76 -10.43
N THR A 91 -13.22 -8.19 -9.71
CA THR A 91 -14.08 -7.13 -10.23
C THR A 91 -13.91 -5.91 -9.35
N ILE A 92 -13.45 -4.84 -9.94
CA ILE A 92 -13.38 -3.54 -9.30
C ILE A 92 -14.55 -2.68 -9.76
N LYS A 93 -14.96 -1.75 -8.91
CA LYS A 93 -15.93 -0.71 -9.26
C LYS A 93 -15.19 0.61 -9.40
N ASP A 94 -15.46 1.36 -10.47
CA ASP A 94 -14.97 2.73 -10.61
C ASP A 94 -15.76 3.70 -9.71
N ALA A 95 -15.41 5.00 -9.77
CA ALA A 95 -16.07 6.04 -9.00
C ALA A 95 -17.55 6.21 -9.39
N TRP A 96 -17.92 5.83 -10.59
CA TRP A 96 -19.29 5.94 -11.13
C TRP A 96 -20.10 4.65 -10.93
N GLY A 97 -19.51 3.62 -10.29
CA GLY A 97 -20.18 2.36 -10.02
C GLY A 97 -20.07 1.32 -11.15
N ASN A 98 -19.38 1.64 -12.25
CA ASN A 98 -19.16 0.68 -13.32
C ASN A 98 -18.23 -0.44 -12.84
N LYS A 99 -18.54 -1.67 -13.23
CA LYS A 99 -17.75 -2.84 -12.88
C LYS A 99 -16.76 -3.15 -14.00
N ALA A 100 -15.49 -3.28 -13.64
CA ALA A 100 -14.44 -3.71 -14.57
C ALA A 100 -13.79 -5.01 -14.07
N PRO A 101 -13.70 -6.05 -14.91
CA PRO A 101 -12.98 -7.27 -14.55
C PRO A 101 -11.48 -7.04 -14.60
N LEU A 102 -10.76 -7.47 -13.57
CA LEU A 102 -9.30 -7.51 -13.55
C LEU A 102 -8.80 -8.86 -14.07
N ARG A 103 -7.80 -8.82 -14.92
CA ARG A 103 -7.09 -10.02 -15.38
C ARG A 103 -6.14 -10.54 -14.34
N TYR A 104 -5.45 -9.64 -13.66
CA TYR A 104 -4.48 -9.95 -12.62
C TYR A 104 -5.00 -9.45 -11.28
N THR A 105 -5.00 -10.31 -10.28
CA THR A 105 -5.49 -10.02 -8.94
C THR A 105 -4.37 -9.79 -7.94
N CYS A 106 -3.13 -10.17 -8.27
CA CYS A 106 -1.95 -9.88 -7.47
C CYS A 106 -1.21 -8.70 -8.07
N LEU A 107 -1.09 -7.63 -7.30
CA LEU A 107 -0.51 -6.36 -7.74
C LEU A 107 0.58 -5.95 -6.77
N ARG A 108 1.62 -5.27 -7.30
CA ARG A 108 2.63 -4.55 -6.52
C ARG A 108 2.46 -3.06 -6.77
N TYR A 109 2.38 -2.32 -5.70
CA TYR A 109 2.30 -0.87 -5.69
C TYR A 109 3.51 -0.29 -4.97
N GLU A 110 4.22 0.60 -5.63
CA GLU A 110 5.39 1.28 -5.11
C GLU A 110 5.12 2.78 -5.09
N LEU A 111 5.48 3.43 -3.98
CA LEU A 111 5.27 4.84 -3.77
C LEU A 111 6.47 5.43 -3.03
N THR A 112 7.05 6.48 -3.59
CA THR A 112 8.11 7.27 -2.93
C THR A 112 7.64 8.69 -2.75
N ILE A 113 7.67 9.15 -1.52
CA ILE A 113 7.29 10.49 -1.10
C ILE A 113 8.55 11.18 -0.56
N ARG A 114 8.85 12.36 -1.09
CA ARG A 114 9.98 13.19 -0.64
C ARG A 114 9.49 14.45 0.03
N ARG A 115 10.12 14.82 1.13
CA ARG A 115 10.00 16.16 1.69
C ARG A 115 10.97 17.10 0.99
N GLN A 116 10.53 18.29 0.72
CA GLN A 116 11.37 19.34 0.14
C GLN A 116 11.03 20.68 0.76
N THR A 117 12.00 21.56 0.84
CA THR A 117 11.78 22.95 1.25
C THR A 117 11.64 23.80 -0.01
N ASN A 118 10.54 24.51 -0.13
CA ASN A 118 10.34 25.42 -1.27
C ASN A 118 11.21 26.68 -1.14
N SER A 119 11.23 27.51 -2.19
CA SER A 119 11.99 28.76 -2.24
C SER A 119 11.62 29.76 -1.12
N SER A 120 10.46 29.61 -0.51
CA SER A 120 9.96 30.42 0.61
C SER A 120 10.30 29.83 1.98
N GLY A 121 11.11 28.78 2.06
CA GLY A 121 11.48 28.11 3.32
C GLY A 121 10.38 27.22 3.92
N ILE A 122 9.27 27.00 3.19
CA ILE A 122 8.15 26.18 3.64
C ILE A 122 8.39 24.72 3.25
N GLU A 123 8.27 23.80 4.20
CA GLU A 123 8.32 22.37 3.94
C GLU A 123 7.13 21.92 3.11
N ASP A 124 7.41 21.10 2.11
CA ASP A 124 6.44 20.54 1.18
C ASP A 124 6.69 19.05 0.96
N LEU A 125 5.65 18.36 0.47
CA LEU A 125 5.70 16.94 0.07
C LEU A 125 5.47 16.79 -1.40
N VAL A 126 6.27 15.96 -2.03
CA VAL A 126 6.10 15.57 -3.43
C VAL A 126 6.15 14.05 -3.58
N VAL A 127 5.33 13.53 -4.48
CA VAL A 127 5.47 12.16 -4.97
C VAL A 127 6.56 12.17 -6.02
N VAL A 128 7.67 11.49 -5.76
CA VAL A 128 8.80 11.37 -6.71
C VAL A 128 8.73 10.12 -7.56
N ALA A 129 8.08 9.07 -7.06
CA ALA A 129 7.83 7.85 -7.82
C ALA A 129 6.50 7.23 -7.38
N GLU A 130 5.73 6.77 -8.34
CA GLU A 130 4.53 5.98 -8.12
C GLU A 130 4.39 4.95 -9.24
N HIS A 131 4.32 3.68 -8.88
CA HIS A 131 4.26 2.59 -9.82
C HIS A 131 3.27 1.52 -9.37
N LEU A 132 2.48 1.00 -10.32
CA LEU A 132 1.60 -0.14 -10.11
C LEU A 132 1.83 -1.16 -11.22
N GLU A 133 2.14 -2.37 -10.85
CA GLU A 133 2.34 -3.48 -11.77
C GLU A 133 1.64 -4.76 -11.31
N ASN A 134 1.47 -5.69 -12.22
CA ASN A 134 1.04 -7.03 -11.87
C ASN A 134 2.23 -7.85 -11.35
N LEU A 135 2.06 -8.43 -10.17
CA LEU A 135 3.07 -9.30 -9.59
C LEU A 135 3.10 -10.64 -10.35
N LYS A 136 4.27 -10.99 -10.89
CA LYS A 136 4.46 -12.26 -11.60
C LYS A 136 4.46 -13.41 -10.61
N HIS A 137 3.98 -14.58 -11.06
CA HIS A 137 3.84 -15.75 -10.20
C HIS A 137 5.17 -16.22 -9.57
N LEU A 138 6.28 -16.08 -10.27
CA LEU A 138 7.60 -16.45 -9.78
C LEU A 138 8.14 -15.48 -8.70
N GLU A 139 7.69 -14.24 -8.73
CA GLU A 139 8.10 -13.17 -7.82
C GLU A 139 7.22 -13.12 -6.56
N ASP A 140 6.04 -13.78 -6.59
CA ASP A 140 5.06 -13.79 -5.52
C ASP A 140 5.45 -14.79 -4.42
N ASN A 141 6.06 -14.29 -3.36
CA ASN A 141 6.46 -15.12 -2.22
C ASN A 141 5.26 -15.57 -1.37
N TRP A 142 4.15 -14.82 -1.39
CA TRP A 142 2.94 -15.19 -0.66
C TRP A 142 2.32 -16.49 -1.19
N VAL A 143 2.30 -16.67 -2.50
CA VAL A 143 1.81 -17.90 -3.15
C VAL A 143 2.55 -19.15 -2.66
N LYS A 144 3.85 -19.02 -2.38
CA LYS A 144 4.69 -20.14 -1.90
C LYS A 144 4.33 -20.59 -0.49
N GLN A 145 3.69 -19.73 0.30
CA GLN A 145 3.31 -19.96 1.70
C GLN A 145 1.89 -20.50 1.87
N ILE A 146 1.08 -20.47 0.80
CA ILE A 146 -0.35 -20.83 0.85
C ILE A 146 -0.55 -22.22 0.24
N PRO A 147 -1.34 -23.11 0.87
CA PRO A 147 -1.71 -24.39 0.30
C PRO A 147 -2.37 -24.22 -1.07
N LYS A 148 -2.01 -25.09 -2.04
CA LYS A 148 -2.51 -25.00 -3.42
C LYS A 148 -4.05 -25.03 -3.54
N GLU A 149 -4.71 -25.72 -2.63
CA GLU A 149 -6.17 -25.83 -2.58
C GLU A 149 -6.82 -24.49 -2.27
N THR A 150 -6.31 -23.79 -1.25
CA THR A 150 -6.76 -22.45 -0.85
C THR A 150 -6.41 -21.41 -1.92
N LEU A 151 -5.29 -21.61 -2.63
CA LEU A 151 -4.82 -20.68 -3.64
C LEU A 151 -5.76 -20.57 -4.83
N ARG A 152 -6.45 -21.65 -5.22
CA ARG A 152 -7.40 -21.64 -6.35
C ARG A 152 -8.56 -20.67 -6.15
N ASP A 153 -9.03 -20.53 -4.92
CA ASP A 153 -10.14 -19.64 -4.59
C ASP A 153 -9.72 -18.16 -4.66
N TRP A 154 -8.48 -17.88 -4.28
CA TRP A 154 -7.94 -16.52 -4.19
C TRP A 154 -7.24 -16.06 -5.47
N ARG A 155 -6.56 -16.97 -6.16
CA ARG A 155 -5.80 -16.71 -7.39
C ARG A 155 -6.17 -17.70 -8.49
N PRO A 156 -7.29 -17.50 -9.16
CA PRO A 156 -7.70 -18.40 -10.22
C PRO A 156 -6.68 -18.40 -11.36
N GLU A 157 -6.39 -19.56 -11.92
CA GLU A 157 -5.48 -19.73 -13.06
C GLU A 157 -5.93 -18.88 -14.24
N VAL A 158 -5.05 -18.02 -14.72
CA VAL A 158 -5.25 -17.28 -15.95
C VAL A 158 -4.87 -18.22 -17.10
N LYS A 159 -5.85 -18.79 -17.80
CA LYS A 159 -5.60 -19.53 -19.04
C LYS A 159 -4.88 -18.57 -20.02
N THR A 160 -3.67 -18.95 -20.42
CA THR A 160 -2.85 -18.23 -21.39
C THR A 160 -3.57 -18.18 -22.74
N GLY A 161 -4.12 -17.03 -23.09
CA GLY A 161 -4.78 -16.85 -24.39
C GLY A 161 -5.50 -15.51 -24.52
N LYS A 162 -4.80 -14.54 -25.05
CA LYS A 162 -5.13 -13.14 -25.35
C LYS A 162 -4.60 -12.14 -24.34
N LYS A 163 -3.64 -11.35 -24.82
CA LYS A 163 -3.18 -10.11 -24.15
C LYS A 163 -4.36 -9.14 -24.05
N VAL A 164 -5.07 -9.17 -22.94
CA VAL A 164 -5.94 -8.06 -22.57
C VAL A 164 -5.04 -7.10 -21.81
N TYR A 165 -4.64 -6.06 -22.49
CA TYR A 165 -3.88 -4.96 -21.89
C TYR A 165 -4.70 -4.40 -20.73
N LEU A 166 -4.01 -3.91 -19.69
CA LEU A 166 -4.53 -2.96 -18.73
C LEU A 166 -4.81 -1.64 -19.50
N ILE A 167 -5.79 -1.66 -20.42
CA ILE A 167 -6.08 -0.57 -21.36
C ILE A 167 -6.59 0.68 -20.62
N CYS A 168 -7.08 0.54 -19.38
CA CYS A 168 -7.40 1.70 -18.55
C CYS A 168 -6.19 2.57 -18.19
N LEU A 169 -4.97 2.05 -18.28
CA LEU A 169 -3.78 2.76 -17.81
C LEU A 169 -3.06 3.57 -18.90
N GLN A 170 -3.30 3.30 -20.18
CA GLN A 170 -2.53 3.95 -21.25
C GLN A 170 -3.23 5.11 -21.98
N LYS A 171 -4.52 5.33 -21.86
CA LYS A 171 -5.22 6.34 -22.68
C LYS A 171 -5.91 7.49 -21.97
N GLN A 172 -5.99 7.50 -20.65
CA GLN A 172 -6.57 8.65 -19.93
C GLN A 172 -5.69 9.07 -18.76
N LYS A 173 -4.82 10.04 -19.04
CA LYS A 173 -4.11 10.96 -18.12
C LYS A 173 -3.97 10.52 -16.66
N MET A 174 -2.72 10.58 -16.17
CA MET A 174 -2.22 10.34 -14.81
C MET A 174 -3.23 10.36 -13.64
N LEU A 175 -4.24 11.21 -13.68
CA LEU A 175 -5.26 11.34 -12.63
C LEU A 175 -6.17 10.10 -12.46
N CYS A 176 -6.52 9.43 -13.56
CA CYS A 176 -7.38 8.25 -13.48
C CYS A 176 -6.61 7.01 -13.01
N GLN A 177 -5.33 6.93 -13.33
CA GLN A 177 -4.42 5.86 -12.89
C GLN A 177 -4.18 5.94 -11.38
N LEU A 178 -3.89 7.14 -10.88
CA LEU A 178 -3.74 7.44 -9.45
C LEU A 178 -5.01 7.07 -8.66
N TYR A 179 -6.18 7.41 -9.17
CA TYR A 179 -7.45 7.12 -8.51
C TYR A 179 -7.74 5.62 -8.41
N LEU A 180 -7.52 4.84 -9.48
CA LEU A 180 -7.73 3.39 -9.47
C LEU A 180 -6.70 2.67 -8.59
N CYS A 181 -5.43 3.07 -8.65
CA CYS A 181 -4.38 2.56 -7.77
C CYS A 181 -4.73 2.80 -6.30
N ARG A 182 -5.09 4.04 -5.96
CA ARG A 182 -5.48 4.44 -4.62
C ARG A 182 -6.67 3.63 -4.11
N LYS A 183 -7.70 3.45 -4.96
CA LYS A 183 -8.88 2.66 -4.58
C LYS A 183 -8.61 1.17 -4.39
N MET A 184 -7.68 0.58 -5.16
CA MET A 184 -7.24 -0.80 -4.96
C MET A 184 -6.45 -0.97 -3.67
N VAL A 185 -5.59 -0.01 -3.31
CA VAL A 185 -4.88 0.02 -2.03
C VAL A 185 -5.87 0.10 -0.88
N CYS A 186 -6.86 1.01 -0.92
CA CYS A 186 -7.93 1.09 0.08
C CYS A 186 -8.66 -0.24 0.26
N GLN A 187 -9.12 -0.86 -0.83
CA GLN A 187 -9.82 -2.14 -0.74
C GLN A 187 -8.96 -3.26 -0.14
N ALA A 188 -7.66 -3.25 -0.41
CA ALA A 188 -6.73 -4.21 0.16
C ALA A 188 -6.50 -3.98 1.66
N ILE A 189 -6.44 -2.70 2.09
CA ILE A 189 -6.27 -2.31 3.50
C ILE A 189 -7.54 -2.57 4.30
N ASP A 190 -8.73 -2.24 3.77
CA ASP A 190 -10.01 -2.50 4.44
C ASP A 190 -10.18 -4.00 4.70
N GLY A 191 -9.82 -4.85 3.74
CA GLY A 191 -9.81 -6.29 3.92
C GLY A 191 -8.85 -6.75 5.03
N ALA A 192 -7.66 -6.12 5.14
CA ALA A 192 -6.69 -6.40 6.19
C ALA A 192 -7.16 -5.92 7.56
N SER A 193 -7.74 -4.72 7.64
CA SER A 193 -8.26 -4.14 8.89
C SER A 193 -9.37 -4.99 9.50
N HIS A 194 -10.28 -5.53 8.69
CA HIS A 194 -11.33 -6.42 9.18
C HIS A 194 -10.80 -7.75 9.74
N SER A 195 -9.69 -8.26 9.23
CA SER A 195 -9.07 -9.48 9.75
C SER A 195 -8.28 -9.26 11.05
N ILE A 196 -7.78 -8.04 11.29
CA ILE A 196 -7.01 -7.66 12.48
C ILE A 196 -7.95 -7.28 13.64
N ILE A 197 -9.06 -6.56 13.38
CA ILE A 197 -9.97 -6.01 14.40
C ILE A 197 -10.89 -7.08 15.01
N ARG A 198 -11.11 -8.23 14.35
CA ARG A 198 -12.02 -9.26 14.89
C ARG A 198 -11.59 -9.94 16.19
N ARG A 199 -10.42 -9.62 16.76
CA ARG A 199 -9.95 -10.21 18.03
C ARG A 199 -9.78 -9.25 19.21
N GLU A 200 -10.11 -7.97 19.09
CA GLU A 200 -10.13 -7.07 20.26
C GLU A 200 -11.48 -7.05 21.00
N ARG A 201 -12.43 -7.90 20.61
CA ARG A 201 -13.74 -8.03 21.30
C ARG A 201 -14.01 -9.47 21.72
N CYS A 202 -13.10 -10.02 22.51
CA CYS A 202 -13.39 -11.16 23.38
C CYS A 202 -12.60 -11.01 24.67
#